data_0a2602e453c4bb6b2303ffdeb3e48f34
#
_entry.id   0a2602e453c4bb6b2303ffdeb3e48f34
#
_cell.length_a   1.000
_cell.length_b   1.000
_cell.length_c   1.000
_cell.angle_alpha   90.00
_cell.angle_beta   90.00
_cell.angle_gamma   90.00
#
_symmetry.space_group_name_H-M   'P 1'
#
loop_
_entity.id
_entity.type
_entity.pdbx_description
1 polymer ?
#
loop_
_entity_poly.entity_id
_entity_poly.type
_entity_poly.pdbx_seq_one_letter_code
_entity_poly.pdbx_strand_id
1 'polypeptide(L)'
;MKNKIAVIITMVLLLAILGACGGKNYAPRPKGYFRIDFPEKTYKQYNGECPFKFEIPEYSFLIKEKDDNCWFDIYFPKYKATVYMTYRTVNNDIDTLLNDAHDFAYKHTVKADAIEENIFEKDSSRVFGCLYNIKGNVASQVQFYLTDSTAHFMRGSLYFEAHPNKDSLAPVVDFIRDDIEHFMESFEWR
;
A
#
# COMPACT_ATOMS: atom_id res chain seq x y z
N MET A 1 -62.09 -36.32 30.67
CA MET A 1 -60.67 -36.45 30.96
C MET A 1 -59.80 -36.40 29.69
N LYS A 2 -60.14 -37.09 28.61
CA LYS A 2 -59.33 -37.06 27.36
C LYS A 2 -59.05 -35.69 26.77
N ASN A 3 -60.02 -34.78 26.76
CA ASN A 3 -59.82 -33.43 26.21
C ASN A 3 -58.84 -32.52 27.03
N LYS A 4 -58.78 -32.70 28.34
CA LYS A 4 -57.85 -31.95 29.20
C LYS A 4 -56.40 -32.41 28.98
N ILE A 5 -56.17 -33.70 28.75
CA ILE A 5 -54.87 -34.26 28.46
C ILE A 5 -54.37 -33.75 27.09
N ALA A 6 -55.24 -33.73 26.07
CA ALA A 6 -54.88 -33.23 24.75
C ALA A 6 -54.45 -31.73 24.79
N VAL A 7 -55.16 -30.90 25.54
CA VAL A 7 -54.83 -29.48 25.70
C VAL A 7 -53.44 -29.29 26.38
N ILE A 8 -53.16 -30.10 27.41
CA ILE A 8 -51.87 -30.04 28.12
C ILE A 8 -50.72 -30.46 27.17
N ILE A 9 -50.90 -31.51 26.39
CA ILE A 9 -49.90 -31.97 25.42
C ILE A 9 -49.62 -30.88 24.35
N THR A 10 -50.67 -30.25 23.81
CA THR A 10 -50.51 -29.18 22.82
C THR A 10 -49.80 -27.99 23.41
N MET A 11 -50.07 -27.62 24.65
CA MET A 11 -49.45 -26.52 25.33
C MET A 11 -47.93 -26.76 25.62
N VAL A 12 -47.58 -28.01 26.00
CA VAL A 12 -46.16 -28.42 26.18
C VAL A 12 -45.39 -28.41 24.85
N LEU A 13 -46.06 -28.90 23.77
CA LEU A 13 -45.44 -28.87 22.43
C LEU A 13 -45.19 -27.44 21.94
N LEU A 14 -46.13 -26.52 22.19
CA LEU A 14 -45.97 -25.10 21.84
C LEU A 14 -44.81 -24.44 22.63
N LEU A 15 -44.67 -24.74 23.91
CA LEU A 15 -43.58 -24.26 24.75
C LEU A 15 -42.21 -24.80 24.30
N ALA A 16 -42.15 -26.07 23.85
CA ALA A 16 -40.93 -26.66 23.32
C ALA A 16 -40.44 -25.99 22.02
N ILE A 17 -41.38 -25.55 21.15
CA ILE A 17 -41.08 -24.87 19.89
C ILE A 17 -40.54 -23.46 20.17
N LEU A 18 -41.03 -22.77 21.19
CA LEU A 18 -40.57 -21.42 21.56
C LEU A 18 -39.14 -21.41 22.18
N GLY A 19 -38.72 -22.54 22.78
CA GLY A 19 -37.37 -22.70 23.33
C GLY A 19 -36.29 -23.04 22.29
N ALA A 20 -36.64 -23.38 21.06
CA ALA A 20 -35.70 -23.82 20.01
C ALA A 20 -34.96 -22.66 19.31
N CYS A 21 -35.38 -21.40 19.50
CA CYS A 21 -34.72 -20.23 18.92
C CYS A 21 -33.54 -19.74 19.75
N GLY A 22 -32.65 -20.62 20.19
CA GLY A 22 -31.32 -20.26 20.70
C GLY A 22 -30.40 -19.93 19.51
N GLY A 23 -30.50 -18.71 19.00
CA GLY A 23 -29.60 -18.24 17.96
C GLY A 23 -28.13 -18.35 18.44
N LYS A 24 -27.37 -19.24 17.81
CA LYS A 24 -25.92 -19.22 17.98
C LYS A 24 -25.43 -17.83 17.50
N ASN A 25 -24.98 -17.00 18.40
CA ASN A 25 -24.29 -15.76 18.06
C ASN A 25 -23.07 -16.14 17.23
N TYR A 26 -23.22 -16.08 15.89
CA TYR A 26 -22.13 -16.28 14.96
C TYR A 26 -21.27 -15.00 14.99
N ALA A 27 -20.25 -14.98 15.82
CA ALA A 27 -19.20 -13.98 15.72
C ALA A 27 -18.36 -14.32 14.48
N PRO A 28 -18.28 -13.44 13.47
CA PRO A 28 -17.38 -13.66 12.34
C PRO A 28 -15.97 -13.89 12.87
N ARG A 29 -15.33 -14.99 12.51
CA ARG A 29 -13.92 -15.21 12.85
C ARG A 29 -13.10 -14.16 12.13
N PRO A 30 -12.10 -13.53 12.78
CA PRO A 30 -11.19 -12.65 12.08
C PRO A 30 -10.52 -13.42 10.94
N LYS A 31 -10.44 -12.81 9.76
CA LYS A 31 -9.74 -13.39 8.61
C LYS A 31 -8.27 -13.53 9.00
N GLY A 32 -7.74 -14.75 8.95
CA GLY A 32 -6.32 -15.01 9.11
C GLY A 32 -5.62 -14.79 7.76
N TYR A 33 -4.44 -14.18 7.81
CA TYR A 33 -3.54 -14.15 6.66
C TYR A 33 -2.68 -15.41 6.63
N PHE A 34 -2.25 -15.85 5.43
CA PHE A 34 -1.18 -16.82 5.35
C PHE A 34 0.07 -16.22 6.01
N ARG A 35 0.80 -17.02 6.79
CA ARG A 35 2.07 -16.59 7.36
C ARG A 35 3.04 -16.29 6.22
N ILE A 36 3.50 -15.04 6.18
CA ILE A 36 4.52 -14.60 5.24
C ILE A 36 5.79 -14.39 6.07
N ASP A 37 6.84 -15.14 5.74
CA ASP A 37 8.14 -14.92 6.36
C ASP A 37 8.87 -13.83 5.58
N PHE A 38 8.96 -12.64 6.19
CA PHE A 38 9.71 -11.52 5.65
C PHE A 38 11.19 -11.67 5.93
N PRO A 39 12.10 -11.30 4.99
CA PRO A 39 13.53 -11.24 5.26
C PRO A 39 13.85 -10.11 6.24
N GLU A 40 15.03 -10.19 6.85
CA GLU A 40 15.59 -9.07 7.58
C GLU A 40 15.84 -7.90 6.63
N LYS A 41 15.59 -6.68 7.10
CA LYS A 41 15.78 -5.47 6.30
C LYS A 41 17.27 -5.12 6.25
N THR A 42 17.86 -5.36 5.10
CA THR A 42 19.25 -4.99 4.74
C THR A 42 19.22 -4.18 3.46
N TYR A 43 20.07 -3.16 3.37
CA TYR A 43 20.02 -2.19 2.27
C TYR A 43 21.38 -2.07 1.60
N LYS A 44 21.34 -1.79 0.30
CA LYS A 44 22.52 -1.49 -0.52
C LYS A 44 22.38 -0.14 -1.19
N GLN A 45 23.49 0.60 -1.28
CA GLN A 45 23.51 1.92 -1.88
C GLN A 45 23.53 1.83 -3.41
N TYR A 46 22.68 2.65 -4.05
CA TYR A 46 22.76 2.94 -5.47
C TYR A 46 23.60 4.18 -5.73
N ASN A 47 24.68 4.04 -6.49
CA ASN A 47 25.62 5.07 -6.90
C ASN A 47 25.79 5.06 -8.43
N GLY A 48 24.69 5.18 -9.18
CA GLY A 48 24.70 5.28 -10.65
C GLY A 48 25.09 6.67 -11.15
N GLU A 49 24.99 6.88 -12.46
CA GLU A 49 25.29 8.15 -13.14
C GLU A 49 24.18 9.21 -13.01
N CYS A 50 23.01 8.84 -12.48
CA CYS A 50 21.88 9.75 -12.30
C CYS A 50 22.16 10.81 -11.24
N PRO A 51 21.49 11.99 -11.29
CA PRO A 51 21.74 13.11 -10.39
C PRO A 51 21.18 12.88 -8.97
N PHE A 52 21.24 11.65 -8.49
CA PHE A 52 20.79 11.26 -7.16
C PHE A 52 21.48 9.97 -6.69
N LYS A 53 21.43 9.74 -5.39
CA LYS A 53 21.80 8.48 -4.73
C LYS A 53 20.75 8.11 -3.69
N PHE A 54 20.65 6.83 -3.39
CA PHE A 54 19.68 6.28 -2.43
C PHE A 54 20.06 4.85 -2.04
N GLU A 55 19.34 4.29 -1.09
CA GLU A 55 19.46 2.88 -0.69
C GLU A 55 18.21 2.09 -1.09
N ILE A 56 18.41 0.83 -1.50
CA ILE A 56 17.36 -0.13 -1.79
C ILE A 56 17.58 -1.43 -1.02
N PRO A 57 16.51 -2.19 -0.72
CA PRO A 57 16.66 -3.49 -0.07
C PRO A 57 17.51 -4.46 -0.90
N GLU A 58 18.37 -5.24 -0.24
CA GLU A 58 19.21 -6.25 -0.90
C GLU A 58 18.40 -7.34 -1.59
N TYR A 59 17.19 -7.63 -1.07
CA TYR A 59 16.23 -8.59 -1.65
C TYR A 59 15.39 -8.02 -2.80
N SER A 60 15.70 -6.82 -3.26
CA SER A 60 15.10 -6.18 -4.44
C SER A 60 16.10 -6.05 -5.58
N PHE A 61 15.57 -5.84 -6.79
CA PHE A 61 16.35 -5.64 -8.01
C PHE A 61 15.99 -4.31 -8.64
N LEU A 62 17.01 -3.59 -9.09
CA LEU A 62 16.85 -2.38 -9.86
C LEU A 62 16.78 -2.75 -11.35
N ILE A 63 15.67 -2.40 -12.00
CA ILE A 63 15.45 -2.60 -13.43
C ILE A 63 15.53 -1.23 -14.08
N LYS A 64 16.56 -0.99 -14.92
CA LYS A 64 16.67 0.24 -15.71
C LYS A 64 15.81 0.12 -16.95
N GLU A 65 15.06 1.17 -17.28
CA GLU A 65 14.48 1.30 -18.60
C GLU A 65 15.56 1.51 -19.67
N LYS A 66 15.24 1.16 -20.92
CA LYS A 66 16.21 1.19 -22.02
C LYS A 66 16.64 2.60 -22.44
N ASP A 67 15.82 3.59 -22.16
CA ASP A 67 16.11 4.98 -22.44
C ASP A 67 16.86 5.62 -21.28
N ASP A 68 17.91 6.38 -21.57
CA ASP A 68 18.92 6.91 -20.65
C ASP A 68 18.39 8.06 -19.73
N ASN A 69 17.10 8.03 -19.40
CA ASN A 69 16.37 9.11 -18.70
C ASN A 69 16.39 9.01 -17.19
N CYS A 70 17.27 8.19 -16.58
CA CYS A 70 17.28 7.91 -15.14
C CYS A 70 15.94 7.36 -14.64
N TRP A 71 15.20 6.66 -15.51
CA TRP A 71 14.01 5.91 -15.13
C TRP A 71 14.41 4.50 -14.75
N PHE A 72 13.88 4.02 -13.66
CA PHE A 72 14.15 2.68 -13.17
C PHE A 72 13.01 2.20 -12.28
N ASP A 73 12.90 0.89 -12.14
CA ASP A 73 11.94 0.24 -11.28
C ASP A 73 12.65 -0.53 -10.18
N ILE A 74 12.04 -0.59 -9.01
CA ILE A 74 12.49 -1.45 -7.91
C ILE A 74 11.57 -2.67 -7.87
N TYR A 75 12.08 -3.83 -8.26
CA TYR A 75 11.32 -5.08 -8.32
C TYR A 75 11.58 -5.96 -7.11
N PHE A 76 10.51 -6.46 -6.52
CA PHE A 76 10.48 -7.37 -5.38
C PHE A 76 9.98 -8.76 -5.82
N PRO A 77 10.85 -9.68 -6.29
CA PRO A 77 10.43 -10.92 -6.94
C PRO A 77 9.62 -11.83 -6.03
N LYS A 78 9.98 -11.92 -4.74
CA LYS A 78 9.27 -12.75 -3.75
C LYS A 78 7.79 -12.35 -3.61
N TYR A 79 7.49 -11.08 -3.81
CA TYR A 79 6.15 -10.51 -3.60
C TYR A 79 5.44 -10.17 -4.91
N LYS A 80 6.11 -10.36 -6.06
CA LYS A 80 5.63 -9.93 -7.38
C LYS A 80 5.12 -8.49 -7.33
N ALA A 81 5.94 -7.62 -6.74
CA ALA A 81 5.66 -6.21 -6.57
C ALA A 81 6.72 -5.37 -7.26
N THR A 82 6.31 -4.24 -7.81
CA THR A 82 7.20 -3.29 -8.49
C THR A 82 6.88 -1.88 -8.02
N VAL A 83 7.90 -1.13 -7.63
CA VAL A 83 7.82 0.32 -7.48
C VAL A 83 8.30 0.93 -8.79
N TYR A 84 7.37 1.41 -9.60
CA TYR A 84 7.67 2.13 -10.84
C TYR A 84 8.14 3.53 -10.53
N MET A 85 9.32 3.90 -11.03
CA MET A 85 9.97 5.17 -10.73
C MET A 85 10.15 6.00 -12.00
N THR A 86 9.79 7.26 -11.94
CA THR A 86 10.05 8.23 -13.02
C THR A 86 10.80 9.43 -12.48
N TYR A 87 11.85 9.83 -13.18
CA TYR A 87 12.60 11.04 -12.93
C TYR A 87 12.34 12.09 -14.01
N ARG A 88 12.24 13.35 -13.62
CA ARG A 88 12.10 14.50 -14.52
C ARG A 88 12.94 15.66 -14.05
N THR A 89 13.53 16.36 -15.00
CA THR A 89 14.10 17.68 -14.75
C THR A 89 12.97 18.71 -14.69
N VAL A 90 12.98 19.56 -13.70
CA VAL A 90 12.02 20.67 -13.55
C VAL A 90 12.41 21.81 -14.52
N ASN A 91 11.45 22.22 -15.35
CA ASN A 91 11.62 23.29 -16.35
C ASN A 91 10.59 24.42 -16.10
N ASN A 92 10.60 25.03 -14.92
CA ASN A 92 9.61 25.98 -14.44
C ASN A 92 8.17 25.42 -14.38
N ASP A 93 8.03 24.10 -14.28
CA ASP A 93 6.77 23.34 -14.30
C ASP A 93 6.51 22.57 -13.00
N ILE A 94 7.17 22.95 -11.90
CA ILE A 94 7.08 22.25 -10.61
C ILE A 94 5.63 22.15 -10.13
N ASP A 95 4.84 23.19 -10.23
CA ASP A 95 3.44 23.18 -9.80
C ASP A 95 2.62 22.16 -10.61
N THR A 96 2.91 22.03 -11.92
CA THR A 96 2.27 21.02 -12.77
C THR A 96 2.66 19.61 -12.33
N LEU A 97 3.94 19.36 -12.05
CA LEU A 97 4.44 18.05 -11.60
C LEU A 97 3.86 17.65 -10.24
N LEU A 98 3.73 18.60 -9.31
CA LEU A 98 3.12 18.39 -8.00
C LEU A 98 1.62 18.08 -8.13
N ASN A 99 0.90 18.87 -8.96
CA ASN A 99 -0.52 18.63 -9.22
C ASN A 99 -0.74 17.27 -9.90
N ASP A 100 0.09 16.90 -10.88
CA ASP A 100 0.02 15.59 -11.52
C ASP A 100 0.23 14.45 -10.52
N ALA A 101 1.22 14.57 -9.61
CA ALA A 101 1.47 13.56 -8.58
C ALA A 101 0.28 13.41 -7.62
N HIS A 102 -0.30 14.53 -7.17
CA HIS A 102 -1.51 14.55 -6.37
C HIS A 102 -2.69 13.91 -7.12
N ASP A 103 -2.95 14.32 -8.36
CA ASP A 103 -4.04 13.80 -9.17
C ASP A 103 -3.91 12.29 -9.42
N PHE A 104 -2.71 11.80 -9.63
CA PHE A 104 -2.46 10.35 -9.78
C PHE A 104 -2.81 9.58 -8.50
N ALA A 105 -2.47 10.09 -7.32
CA ALA A 105 -2.86 9.48 -6.06
C ALA A 105 -4.40 9.51 -5.88
N TYR A 106 -5.01 10.64 -6.17
CA TYR A 106 -6.44 10.86 -5.97
C TYR A 106 -7.35 10.24 -7.04
N LYS A 107 -6.83 9.81 -8.19
CA LYS A 107 -7.57 8.96 -9.15
C LYS A 107 -8.05 7.64 -8.54
N HIS A 108 -7.46 7.22 -7.43
CA HIS A 108 -7.87 6.03 -6.70
C HIS A 108 -9.08 6.23 -5.77
N THR A 109 -9.54 7.46 -5.54
CA THR A 109 -10.64 7.80 -4.60
C THR A 109 -11.91 6.99 -4.82
N VAL A 110 -12.24 6.62 -6.06
CA VAL A 110 -13.43 5.82 -6.40
C VAL A 110 -13.44 4.45 -5.69
N LYS A 111 -12.25 3.89 -5.36
CA LYS A 111 -12.08 2.57 -4.73
C LYS A 111 -11.31 2.64 -3.42
N ALA A 112 -10.83 3.81 -3.04
CA ALA A 112 -10.10 4.02 -1.81
C ALA A 112 -11.08 4.18 -0.64
N ASP A 113 -10.73 3.57 0.50
CA ASP A 113 -11.42 3.81 1.76
C ASP A 113 -10.91 5.11 2.42
N ALA A 114 -9.61 5.41 2.25
CA ALA A 114 -8.94 6.62 2.73
C ALA A 114 -7.64 6.85 1.94
N ILE A 115 -7.19 8.11 1.88
CA ILE A 115 -5.86 8.51 1.41
C ILE A 115 -5.23 9.32 2.54
N GLU A 116 -4.08 8.88 3.00
CA GLU A 116 -3.27 9.55 4.02
C GLU A 116 -2.04 10.14 3.35
N GLU A 117 -1.78 11.42 3.59
CA GLU A 117 -0.62 12.15 3.08
C GLU A 117 0.40 12.34 4.20
N ASN A 118 1.60 11.82 4.01
CA ASN A 118 2.72 11.99 4.92
C ASN A 118 3.75 12.89 4.25
N ILE A 119 3.83 14.13 4.70
CA ILE A 119 4.81 15.10 4.22
C ILE A 119 6.21 14.67 4.67
N PHE A 120 7.16 14.72 3.76
CA PHE A 120 8.56 14.39 3.97
C PHE A 120 9.45 15.60 3.69
N GLU A 121 10.31 15.95 4.66
CA GLU A 121 11.23 17.07 4.56
C GLU A 121 12.60 16.69 5.12
N LYS A 122 13.65 16.85 4.31
CA LYS A 122 15.05 16.64 4.68
C LYS A 122 15.86 17.84 4.21
N ASP A 123 15.83 18.90 5.01
CA ASP A 123 16.46 20.20 4.69
C ASP A 123 17.94 20.10 4.37
N SER A 124 18.68 19.23 5.08
CA SER A 124 20.13 19.03 4.89
C SER A 124 20.52 18.62 3.47
N SER A 125 19.61 17.92 2.76
CA SER A 125 19.82 17.42 1.39
C SER A 125 18.87 18.09 0.39
N ARG A 126 18.05 19.05 0.82
CA ARG A 126 16.99 19.68 0.03
C ARG A 126 16.07 18.65 -0.64
N VAL A 127 15.65 17.64 0.10
CA VAL A 127 14.72 16.63 -0.37
C VAL A 127 13.37 16.87 0.30
N PHE A 128 12.39 17.23 -0.50
CA PHE A 128 11.00 17.47 -0.08
C PHE A 128 10.09 16.52 -0.82
N GLY A 129 9.02 16.07 -0.18
CA GLY A 129 8.12 15.12 -0.83
C GLY A 129 6.86 14.83 -0.06
N CYS A 130 6.10 13.89 -0.57
CA CYS A 130 4.93 13.36 0.09
C CYS A 130 4.80 11.87 -0.20
N LEU A 131 4.48 11.09 0.82
CA LEU A 131 4.10 9.69 0.71
C LEU A 131 2.58 9.57 0.87
N TYR A 132 1.91 9.05 -0.15
CA TYR A 132 0.48 8.78 -0.15
C TYR A 132 0.23 7.33 0.22
N ASN A 133 -0.42 7.09 1.36
CA ASN A 133 -0.94 5.78 1.75
C ASN A 133 -2.41 5.65 1.37
N ILE A 134 -2.70 4.86 0.34
CA ILE A 134 -4.03 4.72 -0.24
C ILE A 134 -4.65 3.41 0.25
N LYS A 135 -5.55 3.50 1.21
CA LYS A 135 -6.25 2.36 1.80
C LYS A 135 -7.41 1.93 0.92
N GLY A 136 -7.65 0.64 0.79
CA GLY A 136 -8.76 0.09 0.02
C GLY A 136 -8.34 -0.92 -1.04
N ASN A 137 -9.32 -1.34 -1.88
CA ASN A 137 -9.08 -2.26 -2.99
C ASN A 137 -8.59 -1.50 -4.25
N VAL A 138 -7.48 -0.80 -4.11
CA VAL A 138 -6.87 0.03 -5.15
C VAL A 138 -5.71 -0.70 -5.83
N ALA A 139 -5.38 -0.30 -7.05
CA ALA A 139 -4.30 -0.90 -7.82
C ALA A 139 -2.90 -0.52 -7.27
N SER A 140 -2.77 0.68 -6.69
CA SER A 140 -1.53 1.16 -6.07
C SER A 140 -1.86 1.70 -4.68
N GLN A 141 -1.35 1.03 -3.64
CA GLN A 141 -1.58 1.40 -2.25
C GLN A 141 -0.58 2.42 -1.71
N VAL A 142 0.59 2.53 -2.35
CA VAL A 142 1.64 3.47 -1.95
C VAL A 142 2.12 4.21 -3.17
N GLN A 143 2.09 5.54 -3.11
CA GLN A 143 2.67 6.44 -4.10
C GLN A 143 3.46 7.52 -3.37
N PHE A 144 4.45 8.08 -4.04
CA PHE A 144 5.23 9.18 -3.47
C PHE A 144 5.83 10.05 -4.56
N TYR A 145 6.26 11.25 -4.17
CA TYR A 145 7.17 12.05 -4.96
C TYR A 145 8.28 12.64 -4.07
N LEU A 146 9.40 12.97 -4.70
CA LEU A 146 10.53 13.69 -4.11
C LEU A 146 10.96 14.81 -5.07
N THR A 147 11.34 15.97 -4.54
CA THR A 147 11.82 17.11 -5.33
C THR A 147 12.78 17.95 -4.50
N ASP A 148 13.65 18.71 -5.18
CA ASP A 148 14.42 19.80 -4.58
C ASP A 148 13.73 21.18 -4.78
N SER A 149 12.51 21.14 -5.33
CA SER A 149 11.66 22.29 -5.68
C SER A 149 12.18 23.18 -6.81
N THR A 150 13.34 22.86 -7.41
CA THR A 150 13.99 23.74 -8.38
C THR A 150 14.43 23.07 -9.68
N ALA A 151 15.09 21.92 -9.59
CA ALA A 151 15.71 21.26 -10.74
C ALA A 151 15.28 19.80 -10.92
N HIS A 152 14.87 19.12 -9.84
CA HIS A 152 14.70 17.69 -9.83
C HIS A 152 13.32 17.28 -9.29
N PHE A 153 12.71 16.33 -9.96
CA PHE A 153 11.46 15.71 -9.53
C PHE A 153 11.50 14.20 -9.79
N MET A 154 11.14 13.41 -8.78
CA MET A 154 11.01 11.98 -8.87
C MET A 154 9.65 11.56 -8.34
N ARG A 155 9.02 10.58 -8.99
CA ARG A 155 7.77 9.97 -8.53
C ARG A 155 7.90 8.46 -8.53
N GLY A 156 7.30 7.82 -7.52
CA GLY A 156 7.22 6.36 -7.42
C GLY A 156 5.80 5.88 -7.13
N SER A 157 5.47 4.67 -7.58
CA SER A 157 4.18 4.04 -7.36
C SER A 157 4.33 2.52 -7.22
N LEU A 158 3.81 1.96 -6.14
CA LEU A 158 3.85 0.52 -5.85
C LEU A 158 2.69 -0.19 -6.53
N TYR A 159 2.99 -1.22 -7.32
CA TYR A 159 2.01 -2.13 -7.94
C TYR A 159 2.36 -3.59 -7.67
N PHE A 160 1.31 -4.43 -7.69
CA PHE A 160 1.42 -5.88 -7.55
C PHE A 160 0.93 -6.57 -8.84
N GLU A 161 1.58 -7.67 -9.22
CA GLU A 161 1.11 -8.55 -10.29
C GLU A 161 -0.06 -9.43 -9.78
N ALA A 162 -1.06 -8.82 -9.14
CA ALA A 162 -2.21 -9.48 -8.56
C ALA A 162 -3.43 -8.57 -8.59
N HIS A 163 -4.62 -9.18 -8.53
CA HIS A 163 -5.83 -8.38 -8.34
C HIS A 163 -5.81 -7.67 -6.98
N PRO A 164 -6.21 -6.38 -6.93
CA PRO A 164 -6.30 -5.64 -5.69
C PRO A 164 -7.16 -6.37 -4.66
N ASN A 165 -6.56 -6.67 -3.51
CA ASN A 165 -7.22 -7.26 -2.36
C ASN A 165 -6.56 -6.73 -1.09
N LYS A 166 -7.17 -5.70 -0.48
CA LYS A 166 -6.60 -5.01 0.67
C LYS A 166 -6.26 -5.95 1.82
N ASP A 167 -7.13 -6.93 2.09
CA ASP A 167 -6.95 -7.83 3.24
C ASP A 167 -5.74 -8.76 3.04
N SER A 168 -5.56 -9.30 1.82
CA SER A 168 -4.48 -10.24 1.53
C SER A 168 -3.13 -9.57 1.28
N LEU A 169 -3.14 -8.37 0.72
CA LEU A 169 -1.92 -7.63 0.38
C LEU A 169 -1.38 -6.78 1.54
N ALA A 170 -2.22 -6.43 2.53
CA ALA A 170 -1.84 -5.51 3.60
C ALA A 170 -0.48 -5.83 4.26
N PRO A 171 -0.15 -7.08 4.66
CA PRO A 171 1.14 -7.35 5.29
C PRO A 171 2.34 -7.07 4.37
N VAL A 172 2.19 -7.34 3.06
CA VAL A 172 3.25 -7.10 2.07
C VAL A 172 3.36 -5.63 1.71
N VAL A 173 2.21 -4.94 1.61
CA VAL A 173 2.17 -3.47 1.41
C VAL A 173 2.87 -2.77 2.57
N ASP A 174 2.56 -3.13 3.81
CA ASP A 174 3.19 -2.54 5.00
C ASP A 174 4.71 -2.80 5.00
N PHE A 175 5.13 -4.01 4.68
CA PHE A 175 6.55 -4.37 4.60
C PHE A 175 7.30 -3.56 3.53
N ILE A 176 6.74 -3.42 2.31
CA ILE A 176 7.38 -2.66 1.22
C ILE A 176 7.27 -1.14 1.46
N ARG A 177 6.20 -0.67 2.10
CA ARG A 177 6.08 0.75 2.48
C ARG A 177 7.24 1.20 3.36
N ASP A 178 7.61 0.41 4.38
CA ASP A 178 8.77 0.74 5.21
C ASP A 178 10.07 0.82 4.38
N ASP A 179 10.22 -0.01 3.32
CA ASP A 179 11.36 0.06 2.39
C ASP A 179 11.32 1.33 1.52
N ILE A 180 10.11 1.78 1.13
CA ILE A 180 9.92 3.04 0.41
C ILE A 180 10.24 4.23 1.33
N GLU A 181 9.82 4.19 2.59
CA GLU A 181 10.16 5.21 3.58
C GLU A 181 11.68 5.30 3.78
N HIS A 182 12.37 4.15 3.93
CA HIS A 182 13.83 4.12 3.99
C HIS A 182 14.50 4.65 2.70
N PHE A 183 13.96 4.31 1.53
CA PHE A 183 14.40 4.88 0.26
C PHE A 183 14.32 6.41 0.27
N MET A 184 13.20 7.00 0.73
CA MET A 184 13.02 8.44 0.82
C MET A 184 13.99 9.08 1.83
N GLU A 185 14.20 8.44 2.98
CA GLU A 185 15.12 8.90 4.03
C GLU A 185 16.59 8.88 3.57
N SER A 186 17.00 7.85 2.81
CA SER A 186 18.36 7.71 2.28
C SER A 186 18.62 8.54 1.03
N PHE A 187 17.57 9.11 0.44
CA PHE A 187 17.66 9.82 -0.83
C PHE A 187 18.42 11.14 -0.71
N GLU A 188 19.27 11.41 -1.70
CA GLU A 188 20.01 12.68 -1.84
C GLU A 188 20.15 13.05 -3.33
N TRP A 189 19.92 14.32 -3.65
CA TRP A 189 20.26 14.90 -4.94
C TRP A 189 21.79 15.13 -5.03
N ARG A 190 22.32 15.14 -6.28
CA ARG A 190 23.75 15.41 -6.57
C ARG A 190 23.91 16.74 -7.29
#